data_2793169faf72591db3c37880dbd8381c
#
_entry.id   2793169faf72591db3c37880dbd8381c
#
_cell.length_a   1.000
_cell.length_b   1.000
_cell.length_c   1.000
_cell.angle_alpha   90.00
_cell.angle_beta   90.00
_cell.angle_gamma   90.00
#
_symmetry.space_group_name_H-M   'P 1'
#
loop_
_entity.id
_entity.type
_entity.pdbx_description
1 polymer ?
#
loop_
_entity_poly.entity_id
_entity_poly.type
_entity_poly.pdbx_seq_one_letter_code
_entity_poly.pdbx_strand_id
1 'polypeptide(L)'
;MIGLVATIIEQTTTAVKVSKANKQLEKKAYVDLHTGLPNKSKCEELFHTVEFIKSPTACIVFDMNNLKHVNDSLGHSMGDQLILNFARLLRNSVPAKDFVGRYGGDEFIAVIYDASRESIAAILTDLQKETEKFNNYGTHIKVSYSHGWALSTDYNECTLRTLFDKADKYMY
;
A
#
# COMPACT_ATOMS: atom_id res chain seq x y z
N MET A 1 -31.86 -1.53 41.89
CA MET A 1 -31.98 -1.95 40.46
C MET A 1 -31.65 -0.81 39.49
N ILE A 2 -32.22 0.39 39.62
CA ILE A 2 -32.00 1.53 38.72
C ILE A 2 -30.52 1.97 38.68
N GLY A 3 -29.84 2.03 39.84
CA GLY A 3 -28.42 2.42 39.90
C GLY A 3 -27.47 1.48 39.16
N LEU A 4 -27.71 0.16 39.23
CA LEU A 4 -26.88 -0.82 38.54
C LEU A 4 -27.00 -0.71 37.01
N VAL A 5 -28.21 -0.48 36.50
CA VAL A 5 -28.48 -0.27 35.07
C VAL A 5 -27.80 1.01 34.57
N ALA A 6 -27.85 2.09 35.32
CA ALA A 6 -27.19 3.35 34.96
C ALA A 6 -25.67 3.18 34.88
N THR A 7 -25.05 2.48 35.85
CA THR A 7 -23.62 2.20 35.85
C THR A 7 -23.20 1.34 34.65
N ILE A 8 -23.99 0.32 34.31
CA ILE A 8 -23.71 -0.52 33.14
C ILE A 8 -23.78 0.30 31.84
N ILE A 9 -24.79 1.16 31.70
CA ILE A 9 -24.91 2.02 30.50
C ILE A 9 -23.73 3.00 30.40
N GLU A 10 -23.30 3.58 31.53
CA GLU A 10 -22.15 4.50 31.53
C GLU A 10 -20.85 3.78 31.17
N GLN A 11 -20.60 2.59 31.72
CA GLN A 11 -19.41 1.76 31.39
C GLN A 11 -19.42 1.34 29.93
N THR A 12 -20.57 0.90 29.39
CA THR A 12 -20.66 0.51 27.97
C THR A 12 -20.47 1.71 27.05
N THR A 13 -20.99 2.86 27.38
CA THR A 13 -20.81 4.08 26.62
C THR A 13 -19.35 4.54 26.60
N THR A 14 -18.69 4.46 27.77
CA THR A 14 -17.25 4.78 27.88
C THR A 14 -16.40 3.80 27.09
N ALA A 15 -16.66 2.49 27.16
CA ALA A 15 -15.95 1.46 26.40
C ALA A 15 -16.09 1.68 24.88
N VAL A 16 -17.29 2.05 24.41
CA VAL A 16 -17.52 2.37 22.98
C VAL A 16 -16.75 3.62 22.55
N LYS A 17 -16.73 4.68 23.40
CA LYS A 17 -15.95 5.90 23.12
C LYS A 17 -14.45 5.62 23.04
N VAL A 18 -13.90 4.85 23.99
CA VAL A 18 -12.49 4.44 24.01
C VAL A 18 -12.14 3.60 22.78
N SER A 19 -12.97 2.61 22.44
CA SER A 19 -12.77 1.78 21.24
C SER A 19 -12.77 2.63 19.96
N LYS A 20 -13.68 3.61 19.86
CA LYS A 20 -13.74 4.51 18.69
C LYS A 20 -12.53 5.44 18.62
N ALA A 21 -12.07 5.96 19.75
CA ALA A 21 -10.85 6.77 19.82
C ALA A 21 -9.61 5.97 19.44
N ASN A 22 -9.47 4.73 19.94
CA ASN A 22 -8.36 3.84 19.58
C ASN A 22 -8.35 3.53 18.07
N LYS A 23 -9.50 3.19 17.47
CA LYS A 23 -9.60 3.01 16.01
C LYS A 23 -9.18 4.25 15.21
N GLN A 24 -9.52 5.44 15.70
CA GLN A 24 -9.10 6.68 15.06
C GLN A 24 -7.60 6.93 15.21
N LEU A 25 -7.01 6.59 16.34
CA LEU A 25 -5.56 6.68 16.57
C LEU A 25 -4.80 5.68 15.69
N GLU A 26 -5.25 4.43 15.62
CA GLU A 26 -4.68 3.42 14.70
C GLU A 26 -4.74 3.88 13.24
N LYS A 27 -5.89 4.42 12.82
CA LYS A 27 -6.03 4.94 11.47
C LYS A 27 -5.05 6.08 11.19
N LYS A 28 -4.85 7.01 12.13
CA LYS A 28 -3.87 8.10 11.99
C LYS A 28 -2.43 7.59 12.01
N ALA A 29 -2.15 6.54 12.79
CA ALA A 29 -0.81 5.99 12.92
C ALA A 29 -0.37 5.16 11.70
N TYR A 30 -1.32 4.45 11.03
CA TYR A 30 -1.01 3.40 10.08
C TYR A 30 -1.63 3.57 8.68
N VAL A 31 -2.41 4.62 8.44
CA VAL A 31 -3.04 4.88 7.14
C VAL A 31 -2.51 6.20 6.57
N ASP A 32 -2.14 6.19 5.31
CA ASP A 32 -1.92 7.40 4.53
C ASP A 32 -3.26 8.07 4.26
N LEU A 33 -3.47 9.25 4.85
CA LEU A 33 -4.77 9.94 4.79
C LEU A 33 -5.13 10.43 3.39
N HIS A 34 -4.14 10.57 2.51
CA HIS A 34 -4.36 11.00 1.14
C HIS A 34 -4.87 9.86 0.25
N THR A 35 -4.20 8.72 0.30
CA THR A 35 -4.53 7.56 -0.56
C THR A 35 -5.47 6.54 0.09
N GLY A 36 -5.58 6.55 1.43
CA GLY A 36 -6.31 5.54 2.19
C GLY A 36 -5.58 4.19 2.31
N LEU A 37 -4.39 4.06 1.75
CA LEU A 37 -3.55 2.88 1.86
C LEU A 37 -2.79 2.84 3.20
N PRO A 38 -2.31 1.68 3.66
CA PRO A 38 -1.26 1.58 4.66
C PRO A 38 -0.12 2.54 4.39
N ASN A 39 0.30 3.28 5.43
CA ASN A 39 1.40 4.25 5.33
C ASN A 39 2.76 3.59 5.58
N LYS A 40 3.84 4.38 5.52
CA LYS A 40 5.22 3.93 5.79
C LYS A 40 5.35 3.19 7.12
N SER A 41 4.74 3.71 8.19
CA SER A 41 4.82 3.08 9.51
C SER A 41 4.21 1.68 9.51
N LYS A 42 3.11 1.47 8.77
CA LYS A 42 2.49 0.15 8.63
C LYS A 42 3.31 -0.79 7.74
N CYS A 43 3.98 -0.26 6.72
CA CYS A 43 4.90 -1.04 5.90
C CYS A 43 6.11 -1.52 6.72
N GLU A 44 6.71 -0.62 7.51
CA GLU A 44 7.84 -0.97 8.38
C GLU A 44 7.43 -1.97 9.47
N GLU A 45 6.27 -1.79 10.11
CA GLU A 45 5.74 -2.78 11.05
C GLU A 45 5.60 -4.16 10.40
N LEU A 46 5.09 -4.23 9.17
CA LEU A 46 4.97 -5.49 8.43
C LEU A 46 6.34 -6.15 8.22
N PHE A 47 7.37 -5.38 7.84
CA PHE A 47 8.72 -5.89 7.65
C PHE A 47 9.34 -6.44 8.94
N HIS A 48 9.02 -5.85 10.10
CA HIS A 48 9.53 -6.30 11.39
C HIS A 48 8.74 -7.47 12.00
N THR A 49 7.46 -7.61 11.66
CA THR A 49 6.59 -8.66 12.24
C THR A 49 6.90 -10.04 11.66
N VAL A 50 7.42 -10.11 10.44
CA VAL A 50 7.71 -11.37 9.74
C VAL A 50 9.22 -11.64 9.79
N GLU A 51 9.68 -12.35 10.82
CA GLU A 51 11.09 -12.72 10.95
C GLU A 51 11.57 -13.62 9.80
N PHE A 52 10.75 -14.62 9.41
CA PHE A 52 11.07 -15.54 8.31
C PHE A 52 9.83 -15.81 7.46
N ILE A 53 10.02 -15.81 6.15
CA ILE A 53 8.98 -16.13 5.18
C ILE A 53 8.82 -17.64 5.08
N LYS A 54 7.64 -18.15 5.46
CA LYS A 54 7.31 -19.59 5.48
C LYS A 54 6.64 -20.09 4.20
N SER A 55 6.02 -19.21 3.43
CA SER A 55 5.37 -19.51 2.16
C SER A 55 5.94 -18.65 1.05
N PRO A 56 5.86 -19.05 -0.22
CA PRO A 56 6.30 -18.21 -1.35
C PRO A 56 5.67 -16.82 -1.26
N THR A 57 6.51 -15.81 -1.13
CA THR A 57 6.07 -14.41 -0.96
C THR A 57 6.87 -13.52 -1.88
N ALA A 58 6.22 -12.57 -2.56
CA ALA A 58 6.89 -11.57 -3.36
C ALA A 58 6.72 -10.17 -2.76
N CYS A 59 7.74 -9.33 -2.91
CA CYS A 59 7.66 -7.90 -2.71
C CYS A 59 7.82 -7.22 -4.08
N ILE A 60 6.92 -6.28 -4.38
CA ILE A 60 6.98 -5.44 -5.58
C ILE A 60 7.08 -3.99 -5.07
N VAL A 61 8.08 -3.27 -5.55
CA VAL A 61 8.28 -1.84 -5.26
C VAL A 61 7.93 -1.06 -6.52
N PHE A 62 7.26 0.06 -6.34
CA PHE A 62 6.87 0.96 -7.42
C PHE A 62 7.30 2.39 -7.09
N ASP A 63 7.77 3.10 -8.09
CA ASP A 63 8.09 4.53 -8.03
C ASP A 63 7.37 5.26 -9.14
N MET A 64 6.68 6.36 -8.80
CA MET A 64 5.93 7.14 -9.79
C MET A 64 6.86 8.06 -10.57
N ASN A 65 6.86 7.91 -11.88
CA ASN A 65 7.65 8.76 -12.74
C ASN A 65 7.06 10.17 -12.85
N ASN A 66 7.95 11.16 -12.93
CA ASN A 66 7.60 12.56 -13.25
C ASN A 66 6.74 13.30 -12.22
N LEU A 67 6.54 12.80 -11.00
CA LEU A 67 5.74 13.49 -9.97
C LEU A 67 6.26 14.92 -9.71
N LYS A 68 7.58 15.07 -9.59
CA LYS A 68 8.21 16.38 -9.40
C LYS A 68 7.90 17.33 -10.58
N HIS A 69 8.03 16.84 -11.81
CA HIS A 69 7.72 17.66 -13.01
C HIS A 69 6.25 18.09 -13.04
N VAL A 70 5.33 17.21 -12.68
CA VAL A 70 3.89 17.55 -12.58
C VAL A 70 3.68 18.61 -11.50
N ASN A 71 4.28 18.46 -10.32
CA ASN A 71 4.17 19.46 -9.25
C ASN A 71 4.71 20.82 -9.67
N ASP A 72 5.88 20.85 -10.31
CA ASP A 72 6.54 22.11 -10.72
C ASP A 72 5.79 22.80 -11.86
N SER A 73 5.18 22.04 -12.78
CA SER A 73 4.51 22.57 -13.97
C SER A 73 3.02 22.86 -13.80
N LEU A 74 2.32 22.03 -13.00
CA LEU A 74 0.85 22.05 -12.87
C LEU A 74 0.38 22.26 -11.42
N GLY A 75 1.30 22.34 -10.47
CA GLY A 75 1.04 22.56 -9.05
C GLY A 75 0.77 21.26 -8.26
N HIS A 76 0.96 21.34 -6.94
CA HIS A 76 0.83 20.19 -6.03
C HIS A 76 -0.53 19.49 -6.08
N SER A 77 -1.61 20.22 -6.32
CA SER A 77 -2.94 19.63 -6.46
C SER A 77 -3.01 18.58 -7.58
N MET A 78 -2.26 18.78 -8.67
CA MET A 78 -2.21 17.85 -9.78
C MET A 78 -1.31 16.65 -9.47
N GLY A 79 -0.21 16.86 -8.75
CA GLY A 79 0.61 15.76 -8.22
C GLY A 79 -0.17 14.89 -7.23
N ASP A 80 -0.97 15.51 -6.38
CA ASP A 80 -1.87 14.80 -5.46
C ASP A 80 -2.87 13.91 -6.22
N GLN A 81 -3.47 14.42 -7.30
CA GLN A 81 -4.36 13.63 -8.16
C GLN A 81 -3.62 12.46 -8.82
N LEU A 82 -2.39 12.68 -9.27
CA LEU A 82 -1.56 11.62 -9.86
C LEU A 82 -1.31 10.48 -8.85
N ILE A 83 -0.94 10.83 -7.63
CA ILE A 83 -0.75 9.87 -6.52
C ILE A 83 -2.03 9.09 -6.22
N LEU A 84 -3.17 9.77 -6.11
CA LEU A 84 -4.47 9.14 -5.86
C LEU A 84 -4.86 8.16 -6.98
N ASN A 85 -4.65 8.55 -8.22
CA ASN A 85 -4.99 7.72 -9.36
C ASN A 85 -4.12 6.46 -9.40
N PHE A 86 -2.81 6.58 -9.19
CA PHE A 86 -1.93 5.43 -9.12
C PHE A 86 -2.28 4.50 -7.95
N ALA A 87 -2.52 5.05 -6.77
CA ALA A 87 -2.93 4.26 -5.59
C ALA A 87 -4.19 3.42 -5.86
N ARG A 88 -5.19 3.98 -6.57
CA ARG A 88 -6.41 3.26 -6.97
C ARG A 88 -6.13 2.17 -7.99
N LEU A 89 -5.36 2.47 -9.03
CA LEU A 89 -4.99 1.50 -10.06
C LEU A 89 -4.24 0.32 -9.42
N LEU A 90 -3.23 0.60 -8.61
CA LEU A 90 -2.44 -0.41 -7.91
C LEU A 90 -3.31 -1.27 -6.99
N ARG A 91 -4.15 -0.65 -6.13
CA ARG A 91 -5.02 -1.40 -5.21
C ARG A 91 -6.01 -2.30 -5.95
N ASN A 92 -6.52 -1.87 -7.08
CA ASN A 92 -7.46 -2.64 -7.88
C ASN A 92 -6.82 -3.82 -8.62
N SER A 93 -5.55 -3.70 -9.02
CA SER A 93 -4.81 -4.75 -9.74
C SER A 93 -4.21 -5.82 -8.80
N VAL A 94 -4.07 -5.49 -7.50
CA VAL A 94 -3.54 -6.44 -6.51
C VAL A 94 -4.70 -7.13 -5.79
N PRO A 95 -4.69 -8.47 -5.62
CA PRO A 95 -5.74 -9.20 -4.89
C PRO A 95 -6.03 -8.63 -3.50
N ALA A 96 -7.28 -8.68 -3.05
CA ALA A 96 -7.69 -8.08 -1.78
C ALA A 96 -7.02 -8.71 -0.54
N LYS A 97 -6.57 -9.96 -0.63
CA LYS A 97 -5.83 -10.66 0.42
C LYS A 97 -4.40 -10.18 0.61
N ASP A 98 -3.86 -9.51 -0.41
CA ASP A 98 -2.47 -9.09 -0.47
C ASP A 98 -2.31 -7.65 0.01
N PHE A 99 -1.13 -7.34 0.53
CA PHE A 99 -0.83 -6.04 1.09
C PHE A 99 -0.45 -5.03 -0.01
N VAL A 100 -0.96 -3.80 0.10
CA VAL A 100 -0.52 -2.64 -0.69
C VAL A 100 -0.35 -1.48 0.26
N GLY A 101 0.78 -0.77 0.19
CA GLY A 101 1.06 0.39 1.02
C GLY A 101 1.75 1.51 0.26
N ARG A 102 1.62 2.74 0.76
CA ARG A 102 2.41 3.89 0.31
C ARG A 102 3.61 4.06 1.24
N TYR A 103 4.80 3.81 0.69
CA TYR A 103 6.04 3.80 1.46
C TYR A 103 6.70 5.18 1.52
N GLY A 104 6.57 5.98 0.48
CA GLY A 104 7.15 7.31 0.36
C GLY A 104 6.20 8.31 -0.31
N GLY A 105 6.74 9.43 -0.76
CA GLY A 105 6.00 10.46 -1.51
C GLY A 105 5.41 9.90 -2.80
N ASP A 106 6.22 9.24 -3.59
CA ASP A 106 5.98 8.61 -4.89
C ASP A 106 6.20 7.10 -4.88
N GLU A 107 6.61 6.52 -3.73
CA GLU A 107 6.95 5.11 -3.59
C GLU A 107 5.78 4.30 -3.01
N PHE A 108 5.50 3.16 -3.64
CA PHE A 108 4.48 2.21 -3.22
C PHE A 108 5.06 0.80 -3.15
N ILE A 109 4.47 -0.03 -2.31
CA ILE A 109 4.84 -1.44 -2.21
C ILE A 109 3.61 -2.34 -2.28
N ALA A 110 3.80 -3.53 -2.83
CA ALA A 110 2.84 -4.63 -2.69
C ALA A 110 3.57 -5.87 -2.17
N VAL A 111 2.95 -6.58 -1.21
CA VAL A 111 3.42 -7.87 -0.73
C VAL A 111 2.38 -8.91 -1.11
N ILE A 112 2.79 -9.87 -1.93
CA ILE A 112 1.94 -10.91 -2.50
C ILE A 112 2.23 -12.22 -1.78
N TYR A 113 1.23 -12.79 -1.12
CA TYR A 113 1.32 -14.06 -0.42
C TYR A 113 0.98 -15.22 -1.35
N ASP A 114 1.63 -16.37 -1.13
CA ASP A 114 1.54 -17.55 -2.01
C ASP A 114 1.87 -17.23 -3.46
N ALA A 115 2.91 -16.40 -3.64
CA ALA A 115 3.31 -15.83 -4.91
C ALA A 115 4.04 -16.85 -5.81
N SER A 116 3.81 -16.72 -7.10
CA SER A 116 4.63 -17.33 -8.16
C SER A 116 5.04 -16.28 -9.19
N ARG A 117 5.98 -16.60 -10.07
CA ARG A 117 6.38 -15.71 -11.18
C ARG A 117 5.18 -15.37 -12.07
N GLU A 118 4.27 -16.33 -12.27
CA GLU A 118 3.07 -16.18 -13.08
C GLU A 118 2.07 -15.23 -12.41
N SER A 119 1.88 -15.35 -11.09
CA SER A 119 0.97 -14.46 -10.35
C SER A 119 1.50 -13.01 -10.32
N ILE A 120 2.82 -12.83 -10.16
CA ILE A 120 3.46 -11.51 -10.24
C ILE A 120 3.27 -10.92 -11.65
N ALA A 121 3.56 -11.69 -12.69
CA ALA A 121 3.40 -11.25 -14.08
C ALA A 121 1.94 -10.88 -14.41
N ALA A 122 0.98 -11.64 -13.89
CA ALA A 122 -0.44 -11.35 -14.07
C ALA A 122 -0.83 -10.01 -13.42
N ILE A 123 -0.41 -9.75 -12.17
CA ILE A 123 -0.66 -8.50 -11.47
C ILE A 123 -0.05 -7.31 -12.24
N LEU A 124 1.21 -7.42 -12.68
CA LEU A 124 1.90 -6.35 -13.41
C LEU A 124 1.25 -6.09 -14.77
N THR A 125 0.83 -7.15 -15.47
CA THR A 125 0.12 -7.04 -16.75
C THR A 125 -1.24 -6.36 -16.58
N ASP A 126 -1.97 -6.71 -15.52
CA ASP A 126 -3.27 -6.10 -15.23
C ASP A 126 -3.12 -4.62 -14.86
N LEU A 127 -2.16 -4.28 -14.00
CA LEU A 127 -1.85 -2.89 -13.65
C LEU A 127 -1.46 -2.08 -14.89
N GLN A 128 -0.65 -2.64 -15.78
CA GLN A 128 -0.28 -1.97 -17.03
C GLN A 128 -1.51 -1.69 -17.90
N LYS A 129 -2.36 -2.69 -18.13
CA LYS A 129 -3.59 -2.53 -18.92
C LYS A 129 -4.54 -1.48 -18.34
N GLU A 130 -4.74 -1.51 -17.01
CA GLU A 130 -5.61 -0.52 -16.37
C GLU A 130 -5.00 0.89 -16.42
N THR A 131 -3.67 1.01 -16.30
CA THR A 131 -2.97 2.28 -16.47
C THR A 131 -3.08 2.81 -17.91
N GLU A 132 -2.92 1.96 -18.91
CA GLU A 132 -3.10 2.35 -20.32
C GLU A 132 -4.53 2.79 -20.61
N LYS A 133 -5.53 2.07 -20.11
CA LYS A 133 -6.94 2.50 -20.21
C LYS A 133 -7.15 3.86 -19.57
N PHE A 134 -6.70 4.04 -18.33
CA PHE A 134 -6.79 5.30 -17.61
C PHE A 134 -6.16 6.45 -18.42
N ASN A 135 -4.96 6.24 -18.93
CA ASN A 135 -4.23 7.24 -19.72
C ASN A 135 -4.87 7.59 -21.07
N ASN A 136 -5.67 6.68 -21.62
CA ASN A 136 -6.37 6.88 -22.90
C ASN A 136 -7.74 7.56 -22.73
N TYR A 137 -8.32 7.62 -21.54
CA TYR A 137 -9.63 8.26 -21.29
C TYR A 137 -9.58 9.79 -21.13
N GLY A 138 -8.59 10.46 -21.74
CA GLY A 138 -8.57 11.93 -21.84
C GLY A 138 -8.16 12.66 -20.58
N THR A 139 -7.41 11.99 -19.70
CA THR A 139 -6.82 12.64 -18.53
C THR A 139 -5.70 13.60 -18.94
N HIS A 140 -5.70 14.81 -18.36
CA HIS A 140 -4.62 15.80 -18.60
C HIS A 140 -3.26 15.35 -18.05
N ILE A 141 -3.26 14.38 -17.13
CA ILE A 141 -2.05 13.85 -16.49
C ILE A 141 -2.02 12.34 -16.67
N LYS A 142 -0.95 11.86 -17.29
CA LYS A 142 -0.73 10.43 -17.49
C LYS A 142 -0.01 9.82 -16.30
N VAL A 143 -0.52 8.71 -15.80
CA VAL A 143 0.15 7.86 -14.82
C VAL A 143 1.28 7.10 -15.52
N SER A 144 2.48 7.17 -14.95
CA SER A 144 3.65 6.40 -15.37
C SER A 144 4.42 6.01 -14.11
N TYR A 145 4.97 4.81 -14.10
CA TYR A 145 5.71 4.27 -12.94
C TYR A 145 6.80 3.31 -13.40
N SER A 146 7.83 3.19 -12.57
CA SER A 146 8.82 2.11 -12.63
C SER A 146 8.50 1.07 -11.56
N HIS A 147 8.95 -0.16 -11.73
CA HIS A 147 8.77 -1.19 -10.71
C HIS A 147 9.93 -2.18 -10.71
N GLY A 148 10.16 -2.78 -9.55
CA GLY A 148 11.04 -3.92 -9.38
C GLY A 148 10.38 -4.92 -8.44
N TRP A 149 10.76 -6.19 -8.52
CA TRP A 149 10.20 -7.22 -7.64
C TRP A 149 11.23 -8.28 -7.28
N ALA A 150 10.99 -8.94 -6.15
CA ALA A 150 11.76 -10.07 -5.66
C ALA A 150 10.82 -11.13 -5.11
N LEU A 151 11.16 -12.42 -5.34
CA LEU A 151 10.39 -13.57 -4.89
C LEU A 151 11.22 -14.37 -3.88
N SER A 152 10.63 -14.74 -2.76
CA SER A 152 11.33 -15.40 -1.64
C SER A 152 11.97 -16.73 -2.01
N THR A 153 11.39 -17.46 -2.97
CA THR A 153 11.93 -18.74 -3.45
C THR A 153 13.28 -18.62 -4.17
N ASP A 154 13.68 -17.41 -4.54
CA ASP A 154 14.95 -17.15 -5.20
C ASP A 154 16.12 -16.97 -4.20
N TYR A 155 15.84 -16.97 -2.90
CA TYR A 155 16.80 -16.67 -1.83
C TYR A 155 16.73 -17.70 -0.70
N ASN A 156 17.86 -18.07 -0.16
CA ASN A 156 17.94 -18.84 1.08
C ASN A 156 17.73 -17.88 2.26
N GLU A 157 16.86 -18.25 3.22
CA GLU A 157 16.58 -17.45 4.43
C GLU A 157 16.24 -15.99 4.13
N CYS A 158 14.98 -15.78 3.75
CA CYS A 158 14.51 -14.48 3.31
C CYS A 158 13.52 -13.85 4.31
N THR A 159 13.72 -12.58 4.61
CA THR A 159 12.76 -11.73 5.34
C THR A 159 12.02 -10.82 4.36
N LEU A 160 10.89 -10.24 4.78
CA LEU A 160 10.20 -9.23 3.96
C LEU A 160 11.09 -8.02 3.68
N ARG A 161 11.92 -7.62 4.66
CA ARG A 161 12.89 -6.53 4.48
C ARG A 161 13.91 -6.87 3.38
N THR A 162 14.44 -8.09 3.40
CA THR A 162 15.37 -8.54 2.35
C THR A 162 14.71 -8.52 0.97
N LEU A 163 13.45 -8.95 0.85
CA LEU A 163 12.71 -8.88 -0.42
C LEU A 163 12.51 -7.45 -0.89
N PHE A 164 12.15 -6.54 0.01
CA PHE A 164 12.03 -5.12 -0.31
C PHE A 164 13.35 -4.56 -0.84
N ASP A 165 14.47 -4.76 -0.13
CA ASP A 165 15.79 -4.27 -0.54
C ASP A 165 16.25 -4.85 -1.88
N LYS A 166 15.83 -6.08 -2.22
CA LYS A 166 16.12 -6.71 -3.51
C LYS A 166 15.23 -6.14 -4.62
N ALA A 167 13.92 -5.99 -4.36
CA ALA A 167 12.97 -5.42 -5.31
C ALA A 167 13.36 -3.98 -5.68
N ASP A 168 13.75 -3.19 -4.70
CA ASP A 168 14.22 -1.81 -4.89
C ASP A 168 15.44 -1.75 -5.83
N LYS A 169 16.42 -2.64 -5.65
CA LYS A 169 17.58 -2.74 -6.56
C LYS A 169 17.24 -3.13 -7.99
N TYR A 170 16.12 -3.81 -8.21
CA TYR A 170 15.65 -4.24 -9.54
C TYR A 170 14.63 -3.27 -10.14
N MET A 171 14.37 -2.15 -9.49
CA MET A 171 13.49 -1.11 -9.99
C MET A 171 14.18 -0.33 -11.12
N TYR A 172 13.59 -0.37 -12.32
CA TYR A 172 14.04 0.33 -13.52
C TYR A 172 12.87 1.05 -14.19
#